data_c65384e60994bfd4003245bfb23c0e84
#
_entry.id   c65384e60994bfd4003245bfb23c0e84
#
_cell.length_a   1.000
_cell.length_b   1.000
_cell.length_c   1.000
_cell.angle_alpha   90.00
_cell.angle_beta   90.00
_cell.angle_gamma   90.00
#
_symmetry.space_group_name_H-M   'P 1'
#
loop_
_entity.id
_entity.type
_entity.pdbx_description
1 polymer ?
#
loop_
_entity_poly.entity_id
_entity_poly.type
_entity_poly.pdbx_seq_one_letter_code
_entity_poly.pdbx_strand_id
1 'polypeptide(L)'
;MARVTGIGGVFLRARDPKSLSAWYVKHLGITLSDYGGATFLWTDEIPATTGSTTWSLFPENTPYFGKGTDKGPQQAMVNYRVDDLDQLLTQLAAANVPIDPHREDASYGKFAWITDPEGNRLELWQPPAAKSPNP
;
A
#
# COMPACT_ATOMS: atom_id res chain seq x y z
N MET A 1 28.42 7.10 -13.58
CA MET A 1 27.39 6.73 -14.57
C MET A 1 26.00 7.02 -14.00
N ALA A 2 25.16 7.67 -14.79
CA ALA A 2 23.77 7.92 -14.36
C ALA A 2 22.99 6.60 -14.20
N ARG A 3 22.11 6.52 -13.25
CA ARG A 3 21.32 5.31 -12.97
C ARG A 3 19.99 5.68 -12.30
N VAL A 4 19.07 4.74 -12.29
CA VAL A 4 17.85 4.84 -11.47
C VAL A 4 18.24 4.69 -10.01
N THR A 5 17.76 5.60 -9.17
CA THR A 5 18.08 5.63 -7.73
C THR A 5 16.89 5.26 -6.85
N GLY A 6 15.69 5.11 -7.41
CA GLY A 6 14.51 4.73 -6.66
C GLY A 6 13.24 4.94 -7.46
N ILE A 7 12.12 4.75 -6.81
CA ILE A 7 10.80 5.02 -7.40
C ILE A 7 10.36 6.41 -6.95
N GLY A 8 10.13 7.32 -7.91
CA GLY A 8 9.71 8.68 -7.61
C GLY A 8 8.23 8.78 -7.26
N GLY A 9 7.42 7.89 -7.77
CA GLY A 9 6.00 7.88 -7.46
C GLY A 9 5.27 6.76 -8.17
N VAL A 10 4.01 6.57 -7.79
CA VAL A 10 3.09 5.62 -8.41
C VAL A 10 1.84 6.38 -8.82
N PHE A 11 1.42 6.21 -10.07
CA PHE A 11 0.26 6.89 -10.60
C PHE A 11 -0.76 5.86 -11.04
N LEU A 12 -1.97 5.96 -10.51
CA LEU A 12 -3.04 5.03 -10.76
C LEU A 12 -4.11 5.69 -11.62
N ARG A 13 -4.72 4.91 -12.49
CA ARG A 13 -5.86 5.36 -13.26
C ARG A 13 -7.13 5.11 -12.44
N ALA A 14 -7.97 6.11 -12.31
CA ALA A 14 -9.23 6.02 -11.57
C ALA A 14 -10.40 6.43 -12.44
N ARG A 15 -11.53 5.77 -12.27
CA ARG A 15 -12.76 6.13 -12.94
C ARG A 15 -13.28 7.48 -12.44
N ASP A 16 -13.25 7.67 -11.12
CA ASP A 16 -13.62 8.91 -10.44
C ASP A 16 -12.50 9.27 -9.45
N PRO A 17 -11.49 10.04 -9.90
CA PRO A 17 -10.33 10.34 -9.04
C PRO A 17 -10.71 11.05 -7.75
N LYS A 18 -11.70 11.95 -7.79
CA LYS A 18 -12.09 12.70 -6.60
C LYS A 18 -12.71 11.80 -5.54
N SER A 19 -13.62 10.94 -5.95
CA SER A 19 -14.29 9.99 -5.05
C SER A 19 -13.32 8.95 -4.51
N LEU A 20 -12.46 8.41 -5.38
CA LEU A 20 -11.49 7.41 -4.97
C LEU A 20 -10.45 8.01 -4.01
N SER A 21 -9.97 9.22 -4.29
CA SER A 21 -9.04 9.91 -3.37
C SER A 21 -9.66 10.11 -2.00
N ALA A 22 -10.95 10.48 -1.93
CA ALA A 22 -11.65 10.66 -0.66
C ALA A 22 -11.70 9.34 0.14
N TRP A 23 -11.85 8.21 -0.53
CA TRP A 23 -11.83 6.90 0.11
C TRP A 23 -10.46 6.63 0.75
N TYR A 24 -9.37 6.90 0.01
CA TYR A 24 -8.01 6.70 0.54
C TYR A 24 -7.70 7.61 1.73
N VAL A 25 -8.17 8.86 1.68
CA VAL A 25 -8.03 9.78 2.82
C VAL A 25 -8.75 9.22 4.03
N LYS A 26 -10.01 8.80 3.86
CA LYS A 26 -10.85 8.35 4.97
C LYS A 26 -10.34 7.05 5.60
N HIS A 27 -9.97 6.06 4.78
CA HIS A 27 -9.70 4.70 5.26
C HIS A 27 -8.22 4.40 5.46
N LEU A 28 -7.33 5.10 4.77
CA LEU A 28 -5.89 4.85 4.84
C LEU A 28 -5.10 6.06 5.34
N GLY A 29 -5.79 7.14 5.69
CA GLY A 29 -5.13 8.29 6.31
C GLY A 29 -4.19 9.05 5.39
N ILE A 30 -4.38 8.97 4.08
CA ILE A 30 -3.53 9.70 3.14
C ILE A 30 -3.87 11.19 3.19
N THR A 31 -2.85 12.04 3.27
CA THR A 31 -3.03 13.49 3.26
C THR A 31 -2.78 14.01 1.85
N LEU A 32 -3.83 14.61 1.25
CA LEU A 32 -3.73 15.15 -0.10
C LEU A 32 -3.07 16.54 -0.09
N SER A 33 -2.23 16.76 -1.10
CA SER A 33 -1.67 18.08 -1.42
C SER A 33 -2.66 18.87 -2.28
N ASP A 34 -2.36 20.17 -2.47
CA ASP A 34 -3.22 21.08 -3.25
C ASP A 34 -3.44 20.60 -4.70
N TYR A 35 -2.48 19.87 -5.27
CA TYR A 35 -2.62 19.33 -6.62
C TYR A 35 -3.43 18.05 -6.70
N GLY A 36 -3.93 17.53 -5.57
CA GLY A 36 -4.78 16.34 -5.52
C GLY A 36 -4.06 15.01 -5.30
N GLY A 37 -2.75 15.00 -5.32
CA GLY A 37 -1.95 13.81 -4.99
C GLY A 37 -1.40 13.87 -3.58
N ALA A 38 -0.56 12.92 -3.21
CA ALA A 38 0.09 12.88 -1.92
C ALA A 38 1.60 12.65 -2.10
N THR A 39 2.38 13.27 -1.24
CA THR A 39 3.82 13.07 -1.19
C THR A 39 4.20 12.54 0.20
N PHE A 40 4.90 11.42 0.22
CA PHE A 40 5.39 10.82 1.45
C PHE A 40 6.89 11.09 1.54
N LEU A 41 7.29 11.85 2.54
CA LEU A 41 8.71 12.04 2.81
C LEU A 41 9.19 10.88 3.66
N TRP A 42 10.32 10.27 3.30
CA TRP A 42 10.86 9.14 4.06
C TRP A 42 11.21 9.53 5.50
N THR A 43 11.38 10.83 5.74
CA THR A 43 11.63 11.37 7.08
C THR A 43 10.38 11.54 7.93
N ASP A 44 9.17 11.33 7.36
CA ASP A 44 7.91 11.53 8.08
C ASP A 44 7.51 10.34 8.96
N GLU A 45 8.20 9.20 8.86
CA GLU A 45 7.89 8.03 9.69
C GLU A 45 8.30 8.24 11.15
N ILE A 46 7.48 7.73 12.07
CA ILE A 46 7.71 7.86 13.51
C ILE A 46 7.68 6.46 14.13
N PRO A 47 8.78 5.97 14.77
CA PRO A 47 10.11 6.62 14.77
C PRO A 47 10.72 6.66 13.38
N ALA A 48 11.58 7.63 13.13
CA ALA A 48 12.25 7.74 11.85
C ALA A 48 13.03 6.45 11.56
N THR A 49 12.79 5.86 10.39
CA THR A 49 13.48 4.65 9.96
C THR A 49 14.14 4.90 8.61
N THR A 50 15.06 4.02 8.24
CA THR A 50 15.58 4.04 6.88
C THR A 50 14.47 3.52 5.96
N GLY A 51 13.83 4.42 5.25
CA GLY A 51 12.78 4.06 4.32
C GLY A 51 13.34 3.30 3.12
N SER A 52 12.52 2.42 2.55
CA SER A 52 12.88 1.71 1.33
C SER A 52 11.66 1.60 0.42
N THR A 53 11.91 1.54 -0.88
CA THR A 53 10.87 1.27 -1.86
C THR A 53 11.31 0.05 -2.67
N THR A 54 10.44 -0.93 -2.76
CA THR A 54 10.72 -2.18 -3.47
C THR A 54 10.12 -2.12 -4.86
N TRP A 55 10.92 -2.48 -5.86
CA TRP A 55 10.47 -2.68 -7.23
C TRP A 55 10.62 -4.15 -7.58
N SER A 56 9.57 -4.75 -8.13
CA SER A 56 9.59 -6.18 -8.43
C SER A 56 8.70 -6.48 -9.64
N LEU A 57 9.11 -7.45 -10.43
CA LEU A 57 8.31 -7.96 -11.55
C LEU A 57 7.77 -9.33 -11.17
N PHE A 58 6.49 -9.52 -11.42
CA PHE A 58 5.81 -10.79 -11.21
C PHE A 58 5.48 -11.43 -12.56
N PRO A 59 5.40 -12.77 -12.63
CA PRO A 59 4.98 -13.43 -13.87
C PRO A 59 3.60 -12.97 -14.31
N GLU A 60 3.34 -12.93 -15.62
CA GLU A 60 2.05 -12.45 -16.13
C GLU A 60 0.87 -13.28 -15.64
N ASN A 61 1.08 -14.54 -15.29
CA ASN A 61 0.03 -15.42 -14.78
C ASN A 61 -0.04 -15.46 -13.26
N THR A 62 0.61 -14.53 -12.56
CA THR A 62 0.61 -14.55 -11.10
C THR A 62 -0.81 -14.37 -10.54
N PRO A 63 -1.22 -15.17 -9.54
CA PRO A 63 -2.44 -14.90 -8.81
C PRO A 63 -2.31 -13.81 -7.74
N TYR A 64 -1.11 -13.29 -7.53
CA TYR A 64 -0.80 -12.41 -6.41
C TYR A 64 -1.57 -11.10 -6.44
N PHE A 65 -1.86 -10.59 -7.65
CA PHE A 65 -2.62 -9.34 -7.80
C PHE A 65 -4.13 -9.54 -7.81
N GLY A 66 -4.62 -10.73 -7.48
CA GLY A 66 -6.04 -11.04 -7.47
C GLY A 66 -6.59 -11.33 -8.86
N LYS A 67 -7.92 -11.37 -8.96
CA LYS A 67 -8.61 -11.77 -10.19
C LYS A 67 -8.76 -10.64 -11.21
N GLY A 68 -8.45 -9.40 -10.82
CA GLY A 68 -8.68 -8.25 -11.67
C GLY A 68 -10.09 -7.70 -11.54
N THR A 69 -10.45 -6.82 -12.45
CA THR A 69 -11.75 -6.16 -12.48
C THR A 69 -12.45 -6.50 -13.80
N ASP A 70 -13.65 -5.95 -13.99
CA ASP A 70 -14.38 -6.02 -15.27
C ASP A 70 -13.60 -5.42 -16.45
N LYS A 71 -12.57 -4.63 -16.17
CA LYS A 71 -11.69 -4.05 -17.19
C LYS A 71 -10.49 -4.93 -17.53
N GLY A 72 -10.39 -6.11 -16.91
CA GLY A 72 -9.32 -7.07 -17.12
C GLY A 72 -8.41 -7.23 -15.93
N PRO A 73 -7.28 -7.94 -16.11
CA PRO A 73 -6.33 -8.17 -15.03
C PRO A 73 -5.73 -6.87 -14.52
N GLN A 74 -5.46 -6.83 -13.22
CA GLN A 74 -4.76 -5.71 -12.59
C GLN A 74 -3.29 -5.75 -13.01
N GLN A 75 -2.79 -4.66 -13.58
CA GLN A 75 -1.43 -4.59 -14.11
C GLN A 75 -0.38 -4.27 -13.04
N ALA A 76 -0.80 -3.68 -11.95
CA ALA A 76 0.10 -3.29 -10.87
C ALA A 76 -0.61 -3.41 -9.54
N MET A 77 0.14 -3.72 -8.50
CA MET A 77 -0.37 -3.70 -7.13
C MET A 77 0.53 -2.78 -6.31
N VAL A 78 -0.08 -1.80 -5.65
CA VAL A 78 0.65 -0.88 -4.80
C VAL A 78 0.75 -1.47 -3.40
N ASN A 79 1.94 -1.44 -2.84
CA ASN A 79 2.18 -1.78 -1.45
C ASN A 79 2.18 -0.48 -0.63
N TYR A 80 1.37 -0.46 0.43
CA TYR A 80 1.29 0.68 1.35
C TYR A 80 1.93 0.27 2.68
N ARG A 81 2.94 1.02 3.08
CA ARG A 81 3.59 0.84 4.37
C ARG A 81 2.68 1.37 5.47
N VAL A 82 2.47 0.60 6.54
CA VAL A 82 1.60 0.98 7.65
C VAL A 82 2.34 0.85 8.97
N ASP A 83 1.91 1.61 9.96
CA ASP A 83 2.53 1.62 11.29
C ASP A 83 1.96 0.54 12.22
N ASP A 84 0.68 0.20 12.09
CA ASP A 84 0.02 -0.82 12.93
C ASP A 84 -1.01 -1.56 12.08
N LEU A 85 -0.62 -2.69 11.51
CA LEU A 85 -1.48 -3.45 10.62
C LEU A 85 -2.71 -4.01 11.34
N ASP A 86 -2.54 -4.54 12.55
CA ASP A 86 -3.65 -5.15 13.28
C ASP A 86 -4.73 -4.12 13.59
N GLN A 87 -4.34 -2.94 14.03
CA GLN A 87 -5.29 -1.85 14.30
C GLN A 87 -5.97 -1.40 13.02
N LEU A 88 -5.21 -1.24 11.94
CA LEU A 88 -5.79 -0.81 10.66
C LEU A 88 -6.80 -1.83 10.15
N LEU A 89 -6.50 -3.11 10.20
CA LEU A 89 -7.44 -4.15 9.75
C LEU A 89 -8.73 -4.15 10.58
N THR A 90 -8.64 -3.90 11.88
CA THR A 90 -9.84 -3.75 12.73
C THR A 90 -10.69 -2.56 12.28
N GLN A 91 -10.05 -1.43 11.99
CA GLN A 91 -10.75 -0.24 11.50
C GLN A 91 -11.41 -0.48 10.13
N LEU A 92 -10.68 -1.14 9.23
CA LEU A 92 -11.20 -1.43 7.89
C LEU A 92 -12.36 -2.42 7.94
N ALA A 93 -12.28 -3.44 8.79
CA ALA A 93 -13.38 -4.40 8.96
C ALA A 93 -14.64 -3.71 9.48
N ALA A 94 -14.49 -2.80 10.45
CA ALA A 94 -15.61 -2.03 10.99
C ALA A 94 -16.25 -1.13 9.92
N ALA A 95 -15.49 -0.72 8.93
CA ALA A 95 -15.97 0.10 7.81
C ALA A 95 -16.44 -0.72 6.62
N ASN A 96 -16.52 -2.05 6.76
CA ASN A 96 -16.94 -2.98 5.69
C ASN A 96 -16.07 -2.94 4.45
N VAL A 97 -14.79 -2.63 4.60
CA VAL A 97 -13.82 -2.70 3.50
C VAL A 97 -13.49 -4.19 3.27
N PRO A 98 -13.55 -4.68 2.02
CA PRO A 98 -13.20 -6.07 1.74
C PRO A 98 -11.75 -6.36 2.07
N ILE A 99 -11.52 -7.34 2.95
CA ILE A 99 -10.21 -7.80 3.38
C ILE A 99 -10.05 -9.24 2.94
N ASP A 100 -8.93 -9.57 2.27
CA ASP A 100 -8.62 -10.95 1.93
C ASP A 100 -8.45 -11.75 3.23
N PRO A 101 -9.07 -12.93 3.37
CA PRO A 101 -8.87 -13.77 4.56
C PRO A 101 -7.44 -14.26 4.73
N HIS A 102 -6.65 -14.29 3.66
CA HIS A 102 -5.24 -14.65 3.74
C HIS A 102 -4.43 -13.52 4.37
N ARG A 103 -3.49 -13.89 5.24
CA ARG A 103 -2.56 -12.97 5.88
C ARG A 103 -1.20 -13.64 5.96
N GLU A 104 -0.13 -12.88 5.82
CA GLU A 104 1.23 -13.38 5.99
C GLU A 104 1.94 -12.59 7.08
N ASP A 105 2.51 -13.33 8.05
CA ASP A 105 3.41 -12.77 9.06
C ASP A 105 4.77 -13.45 8.87
N ALA A 106 5.78 -12.65 8.56
CA ALA A 106 7.11 -13.15 8.21
C ALA A 106 8.18 -12.31 8.92
N SER A 107 9.44 -12.75 8.82
CA SER A 107 10.56 -12.02 9.44
C SER A 107 10.74 -10.62 8.85
N TYR A 108 10.29 -10.41 7.61
CA TYR A 108 10.38 -9.13 6.89
C TYR A 108 9.10 -8.29 7.01
N GLY A 109 8.15 -8.67 7.86
CA GLY A 109 6.98 -7.87 8.17
C GLY A 109 5.68 -8.63 8.16
N LYS A 110 4.60 -7.89 8.38
CA LYS A 110 3.23 -8.39 8.36
C LYS A 110 2.52 -7.87 7.12
N PHE A 111 1.79 -8.74 6.44
CA PHE A 111 1.14 -8.42 5.16
C PHE A 111 -0.34 -8.78 5.21
N ALA A 112 -1.16 -7.90 4.63
CA ALA A 112 -2.57 -8.17 4.37
C ALA A 112 -2.97 -7.51 3.06
N TRP A 113 -4.11 -7.91 2.52
CA TRP A 113 -4.59 -7.41 1.23
C TRP A 113 -6.04 -6.96 1.36
N ILE A 114 -6.34 -5.81 0.77
CA ILE A 114 -7.67 -5.24 0.74
C ILE A 114 -8.03 -4.85 -0.69
N THR A 115 -9.30 -4.52 -0.91
CA THR A 115 -9.80 -4.08 -2.21
C THR A 115 -10.43 -2.70 -2.07
N ASP A 116 -10.05 -1.77 -2.95
CA ASP A 116 -10.62 -0.43 -2.96
C ASP A 116 -11.98 -0.41 -3.68
N PRO A 117 -12.72 0.73 -3.66
CA PRO A 117 -14.04 0.80 -4.29
C PRO A 117 -14.06 0.60 -5.80
N GLU A 118 -12.94 0.74 -6.49
CA GLU A 118 -12.84 0.50 -7.93
C GLU A 118 -12.29 -0.89 -8.26
N GLY A 119 -12.17 -1.75 -7.26
CA GLY A 119 -11.77 -3.14 -7.46
C GLY A 119 -10.27 -3.37 -7.48
N ASN A 120 -9.46 -2.37 -7.17
CA ASN A 120 -8.01 -2.54 -7.12
C ASN A 120 -7.61 -3.29 -5.85
N ARG A 121 -6.77 -4.31 -6.01
CA ARG A 121 -6.17 -5.01 -4.88
C ARG A 121 -4.97 -4.21 -4.40
N LEU A 122 -4.88 -4.00 -3.09
CA LEU A 122 -3.79 -3.30 -2.42
C LEU A 122 -3.11 -4.24 -1.45
N GLU A 123 -1.82 -4.08 -1.27
CA GLU A 123 -1.06 -4.75 -0.23
C GLU A 123 -0.76 -3.76 0.89
N LEU A 124 -1.01 -4.19 2.12
CA LEU A 124 -0.67 -3.43 3.32
C LEU A 124 0.49 -4.14 4.00
N TRP A 125 1.52 -3.40 4.37
CA TRP A 125 2.74 -3.96 4.93
C TRP A 125 3.17 -3.18 6.16
N GLN A 126 3.26 -3.89 7.29
CA GLN A 126 3.90 -3.36 8.48
C GLN A 126 5.32 -3.93 8.55
N PRO A 127 6.36 -3.11 8.35
CA PRO A 127 7.72 -3.60 8.44
C PRO A 127 8.04 -4.07 9.86
N PRO A 128 9.09 -4.91 10.01
CA PRO A 128 9.53 -5.31 11.34
C PRO A 128 9.92 -4.11 12.16
N ALA A 129 9.80 -4.21 13.48
CA ALA A 129 10.26 -3.16 14.38
C ALA A 129 11.75 -2.91 14.14
N ALA A 130 12.15 -1.63 14.19
CA ALA A 130 13.55 -1.26 14.07
C ALA A 130 14.35 -2.00 15.16
N LYS A 131 15.49 -2.60 14.77
CA LYS A 131 16.36 -3.24 15.75
C LYS A 131 16.89 -2.19 16.72
N SER A 132 16.89 -2.53 18.02
CA SER A 132 17.53 -1.70 19.01
C SER A 132 18.99 -1.48 18.62
N PRO A 133 19.53 -0.24 18.69
CA PRO A 133 20.94 -0.01 18.40
C PRO A 133 21.90 -0.70 19.38
N ASN A 134 21.39 -1.15 20.51
CA ASN A 134 22.17 -1.91 21.49
C ASN A 134 21.64 -3.34 21.57
N PRO A 135 22.50 -4.34 21.47
CA PRO A 135 22.10 -5.72 21.66
C PRO A 135 21.65 -5.99 23.08
#